data_4f833aba583b751b083b8eaac0c67301
#
_entry.id   4f833aba583b751b083b8eaac0c67301
#
_cell.length_a   1.000
_cell.length_b   1.000
_cell.length_c   1.000
_cell.angle_alpha   90.00
_cell.angle_beta   90.00
_cell.angle_gamma   90.00
#
_symmetry.space_group_name_H-M   'P 1'
#
loop_
_entity.id
_entity.type
_entity.pdbx_description
1 polymer ?
#
loop_
_entity_poly.entity_id
_entity_poly.type
_entity_poly.pdbx_seq_one_letter_code
_entity_poly.pdbx_strand_id
1 'polypeptide(L)'
;TLGGGGKDGTDGPPGVFIMDCETFDILGRWEIDRGSQSKHYDFWWNLPRDYMVTSEWALPPQFENGIVPEDLLSNKYGHHIHFWDLRARRNVQTIDLGANHQMGLEVRPAHDPAREYGFLGVVVDTTNLEGSVWTWWREGGKFHIEKTATIPPEPASKDQLPPLLQGFGAVPPLVTDIDLSLDDKFLYVACWGTGEMRQYDVTEPRKPKLAGSVHIGGIARRKVHPNGKVYAGGPQMLEISRDGKRVYWTNSLYSTWDNQFYPAGVPGAEVMAHANPSGGLELAKDYWVSFPDGYRTHQIRLEGGDCSTDSFCYPSA
;
A
#
# COMPACT_ATOMS: atom_id res chain seq x y z
N THR A 1 12.52 -2.43 1.61
CA THR A 1 13.53 -1.93 2.55
C THR A 1 13.05 -0.66 3.22
N LEU A 2 12.53 -0.83 4.39
CA LEU A 2 12.20 0.27 5.29
C LEU A 2 13.50 1.00 5.61
N GLY A 3 13.56 2.28 5.27
CA GLY A 3 14.81 2.84 5.17
C GLY A 3 15.23 3.86 6.15
N GLY A 4 16.46 4.01 6.23
CA GLY A 4 17.16 5.00 6.98
C GLY A 4 17.44 4.55 8.39
N GLY A 5 18.37 5.14 8.95
CA GLY A 5 18.76 4.82 10.28
C GLY A 5 20.20 4.45 10.33
N GLY A 6 21.04 5.37 10.60
CA GLY A 6 22.41 5.14 10.97
C GLY A 6 22.54 4.23 12.18
N LYS A 7 23.63 4.34 12.89
CA LYS A 7 23.93 3.50 14.04
C LYS A 7 22.85 3.49 15.14
N ASP A 8 22.13 4.58 15.27
CA ASP A 8 21.03 4.78 16.24
C ASP A 8 19.63 4.73 15.62
N GLY A 9 19.52 4.41 14.34
CA GLY A 9 18.23 4.33 13.65
C GLY A 9 17.64 5.67 13.23
N THR A 10 18.32 6.79 13.41
CA THR A 10 17.71 8.12 13.24
C THR A 10 18.02 8.80 11.93
N ASP A 11 19.18 8.59 11.32
CA ASP A 11 19.65 9.40 10.20
C ASP A 11 20.39 8.67 9.08
N GLY A 12 20.42 7.35 9.11
CA GLY A 12 21.08 6.58 8.06
C GLY A 12 20.36 6.69 6.73
N PRO A 13 21.06 6.60 5.62
CA PRO A 13 20.43 6.66 4.31
C PRO A 13 19.53 5.44 4.08
N PRO A 14 18.28 5.67 3.65
CA PRO A 14 17.40 4.61 3.19
C PRO A 14 17.92 3.99 1.89
N GLY A 15 17.30 2.96 1.43
CA GLY A 15 17.56 2.46 0.10
C GLY A 15 17.38 0.97 -0.09
N VAL A 16 17.82 0.51 -1.24
CA VAL A 16 17.77 -0.89 -1.66
C VAL A 16 19.14 -1.53 -1.43
N PHE A 17 19.17 -2.71 -0.83
CA PHE A 17 20.39 -3.50 -0.71
C PHE A 17 20.26 -4.81 -1.49
N ILE A 18 21.39 -5.40 -1.81
CA ILE A 18 21.47 -6.70 -2.45
C ILE A 18 21.85 -7.73 -1.40
N MET A 19 21.13 -8.83 -1.41
CA MET A 19 21.40 -9.98 -0.55
C MET A 19 21.49 -11.23 -1.42
N ASP A 20 22.49 -12.07 -1.15
CA ASP A 20 22.61 -13.38 -1.79
C ASP A 20 21.45 -14.27 -1.36
N CYS A 21 20.77 -14.91 -2.32
CA CYS A 21 19.57 -15.70 -2.04
C CYS A 21 19.87 -17.11 -1.50
N GLU A 22 21.12 -17.57 -1.54
CA GLU A 22 21.53 -18.88 -1.01
C GLU A 22 22.16 -18.74 0.39
N THR A 23 23.07 -17.78 0.56
CA THR A 23 23.81 -17.58 1.80
C THR A 23 23.16 -16.56 2.74
N PHE A 24 22.28 -15.72 2.24
CA PHE A 24 21.71 -14.55 2.92
C PHE A 24 22.73 -13.48 3.31
N ASP A 25 23.91 -13.51 2.70
CA ASP A 25 24.92 -12.47 2.91
C ASP A 25 24.49 -11.15 2.27
N ILE A 26 24.66 -10.06 3.01
CA ILE A 26 24.43 -8.71 2.49
C ILE A 26 25.61 -8.32 1.60
N LEU A 27 25.38 -8.25 0.30
CA LEU A 27 26.41 -7.94 -0.69
C LEU A 27 26.68 -6.43 -0.80
N GLY A 28 25.79 -5.60 -0.28
CA GLY A 28 25.94 -4.17 -0.24
C GLY A 28 24.72 -3.39 -0.73
N ARG A 29 24.89 -2.09 -0.86
CA ARG A 29 23.85 -1.17 -1.37
C ARG A 29 23.69 -1.36 -2.87
N TRP A 30 22.41 -1.37 -3.32
CA TRP A 30 22.12 -1.46 -4.74
C TRP A 30 22.41 -0.13 -5.46
N GLU A 31 21.93 0.99 -4.94
CA GLU A 31 22.10 2.28 -5.59
C GLU A 31 23.54 2.83 -5.46
N ILE A 32 24.03 3.39 -6.59
CA ILE A 32 25.32 4.11 -6.64
C ILE A 32 25.08 5.61 -6.38
N ASP A 33 23.96 6.15 -6.90
CA ASP A 33 23.57 7.52 -6.71
C ASP A 33 22.08 7.59 -6.44
N ARG A 34 21.73 7.89 -5.21
CA ARG A 34 20.33 7.93 -4.74
C ARG A 34 19.64 9.27 -4.94
N GLY A 35 20.34 10.28 -5.45
CA GLY A 35 19.78 11.62 -5.58
C GLY A 35 19.33 12.19 -4.22
N SER A 36 18.14 12.77 -4.20
CA SER A 36 17.53 13.40 -3.02
C SER A 36 16.72 12.45 -2.13
N GLN A 37 16.65 11.15 -2.44
CA GLN A 37 15.85 10.21 -1.64
C GLN A 37 16.30 10.21 -0.17
N SER A 38 15.36 10.48 0.75
CA SER A 38 15.61 10.54 2.19
C SER A 38 14.83 9.51 2.99
N LYS A 39 13.83 8.88 2.38
CA LYS A 39 13.01 7.81 2.93
C LYS A 39 12.80 6.75 1.87
N HIS A 40 12.33 5.58 2.28
CA HIS A 40 12.06 4.47 1.37
C HIS A 40 10.91 3.61 1.92
N TYR A 41 10.19 2.97 1.02
CA TYR A 41 9.23 1.93 1.39
C TYR A 41 9.21 0.81 0.34
N ASP A 42 8.46 0.94 -0.73
CA ASP A 42 8.28 -0.09 -1.74
C ASP A 42 9.11 0.19 -3.00
N PHE A 43 9.36 -0.85 -3.77
CA PHE A 43 10.01 -0.74 -5.06
C PHE A 43 9.51 -1.80 -6.04
N TRP A 44 9.38 -1.40 -7.30
CA TRP A 44 9.09 -2.30 -8.40
C TRP A 44 9.89 -1.87 -9.64
N TRP A 45 10.07 -2.78 -10.57
CA TRP A 45 10.88 -2.55 -11.76
C TRP A 45 10.14 -2.95 -13.04
N ASN A 46 10.59 -2.35 -14.14
CA ASN A 46 10.29 -2.79 -15.49
C ASN A 46 11.63 -3.18 -16.15
N LEU A 47 11.97 -4.46 -16.12
CA LEU A 47 13.27 -4.96 -16.60
C LEU A 47 13.49 -4.71 -18.09
N PRO A 48 12.50 -4.95 -19.00
CA PRO A 48 12.68 -4.65 -20.43
C PRO A 48 12.90 -3.18 -20.74
N ARG A 49 12.51 -2.28 -19.87
CA ARG A 49 12.63 -0.83 -20.02
C ARG A 49 13.71 -0.20 -19.15
N ASP A 50 14.46 -1.04 -18.42
CA ASP A 50 15.58 -0.64 -17.57
C ASP A 50 15.27 0.45 -16.53
N TYR A 51 14.08 0.44 -15.95
CA TYR A 51 13.79 1.35 -14.85
C TYR A 51 13.20 0.66 -13.63
N MET A 52 13.36 1.30 -12.48
CA MET A 52 12.71 0.96 -11.21
C MET A 52 11.98 2.19 -10.69
N VAL A 53 10.92 1.97 -9.94
CA VAL A 53 10.18 2.99 -9.20
C VAL A 53 10.23 2.67 -7.72
N THR A 54 10.37 3.70 -6.86
CA THR A 54 10.33 3.54 -5.41
C THR A 54 9.47 4.62 -4.77
N SER A 55 8.86 4.26 -3.65
CA SER A 55 8.06 5.16 -2.82
C SER A 55 8.75 5.52 -1.50
N GLU A 56 8.17 6.45 -0.76
CA GLU A 56 8.67 6.91 0.54
C GLU A 56 7.60 6.78 1.62
N TRP A 57 7.91 6.11 2.72
CA TRP A 57 7.07 6.13 3.92
C TRP A 57 7.64 7.03 5.01
N ALA A 58 8.63 6.52 5.79
CA ALA A 58 9.08 7.17 7.01
C ALA A 58 10.49 6.74 7.40
N LEU A 59 11.05 7.41 8.40
CA LEU A 59 12.24 6.95 9.12
C LEU A 59 11.83 6.01 10.28
N PRO A 60 12.68 5.10 10.74
CA PRO A 60 12.37 4.15 11.81
C PRO A 60 11.70 4.75 13.04
N PRO A 61 12.17 5.86 13.63
CA PRO A 61 11.52 6.46 14.80
C PRO A 61 10.08 6.93 14.57
N GLN A 62 9.69 7.12 13.31
CA GLN A 62 8.36 7.60 12.93
C GLN A 62 7.32 6.47 12.79
N PHE A 63 7.76 5.20 12.75
CA PHE A 63 6.83 4.08 12.55
C PHE A 63 7.01 2.92 13.53
N GLU A 64 8.22 2.66 14.06
CA GLU A 64 8.48 1.47 14.90
C GLU A 64 7.61 1.39 16.16
N ASN A 65 7.38 2.54 16.80
CA ASN A 65 6.57 2.65 18.01
C ASN A 65 5.16 3.20 17.75
N GLY A 66 4.69 3.13 16.52
CA GLY A 66 3.43 3.69 16.06
C GLY A 66 3.64 5.01 15.31
N ILE A 67 2.53 5.58 14.83
CA ILE A 67 2.56 6.89 14.18
C ILE A 67 2.90 7.98 15.19
N VAL A 68 3.70 8.95 14.75
CA VAL A 68 4.01 10.17 15.52
C VAL A 68 3.13 11.32 14.99
N PRO A 69 2.05 11.69 15.68
CA PRO A 69 1.08 12.65 15.15
C PRO A 69 1.69 14.03 14.83
N GLU A 70 2.62 14.49 15.65
CA GLU A 70 3.30 15.77 15.45
C GLU A 70 4.12 15.79 14.17
N ASP A 71 4.76 14.68 13.84
CA ASP A 71 5.52 14.53 12.62
C ASP A 71 4.60 14.42 11.39
N LEU A 72 3.45 13.76 11.53
CA LEU A 72 2.44 13.73 10.48
C LEU A 72 1.90 15.14 10.17
N LEU A 73 1.46 15.85 11.21
CA LEU A 73 0.92 17.21 11.07
C LEU A 73 1.95 18.24 10.63
N SER A 74 3.24 17.96 10.86
CA SER A 74 4.36 18.77 10.37
C SER A 74 4.88 18.34 9.01
N ASN A 75 4.17 17.43 8.33
CA ASN A 75 4.48 16.94 6.97
C ASN A 75 5.88 16.32 6.84
N LYS A 76 6.29 15.51 7.83
CA LYS A 76 7.62 14.88 7.85
C LYS A 76 7.66 13.47 7.32
N TYR A 77 6.52 12.84 7.04
CA TYR A 77 6.48 11.55 6.36
C TYR A 77 6.79 11.69 4.87
N GLY A 78 7.04 10.58 4.19
CA GLY A 78 7.42 10.58 2.80
C GLY A 78 6.30 11.05 1.87
N HIS A 79 6.65 11.85 0.87
CA HIS A 79 5.73 12.39 -0.12
C HIS A 79 6.35 12.49 -1.52
N HIS A 80 7.39 11.69 -1.78
CA HIS A 80 8.04 11.64 -3.08
C HIS A 80 7.93 10.25 -3.71
N ILE A 81 7.99 10.22 -5.04
CA ILE A 81 8.20 9.02 -5.83
C ILE A 81 9.48 9.19 -6.63
N HIS A 82 10.28 8.12 -6.72
CA HIS A 82 11.59 8.14 -7.36
C HIS A 82 11.64 7.16 -8.51
N PHE A 83 12.25 7.57 -9.59
CA PHE A 83 12.50 6.75 -10.77
C PHE A 83 14.00 6.56 -10.96
N TRP A 84 14.39 5.34 -11.30
CA TRP A 84 15.77 4.91 -11.33
C TRP A 84 16.12 4.27 -12.66
N ASP A 85 17.33 4.54 -13.14
CA ASP A 85 17.96 3.72 -14.17
C ASP A 85 18.50 2.45 -13.49
N LEU A 86 17.96 1.29 -13.89
CA LEU A 86 18.33 0.00 -13.27
C LEU A 86 19.77 -0.39 -13.54
N ARG A 87 20.30 -0.14 -14.74
CA ARG A 87 21.67 -0.50 -15.12
C ARG A 87 22.69 0.44 -14.51
N ALA A 88 22.43 1.74 -14.60
CA ALA A 88 23.29 2.75 -13.99
C ALA A 88 23.14 2.79 -12.45
N ARG A 89 22.07 2.20 -11.88
CA ARG A 89 21.77 2.19 -10.45
C ARG A 89 21.74 3.61 -9.86
N ARG A 90 21.07 4.52 -10.57
CA ARG A 90 21.03 5.94 -10.27
C ARG A 90 19.60 6.47 -10.30
N ASN A 91 19.31 7.37 -9.38
CA ASN A 91 18.07 8.15 -9.45
C ASN A 91 18.12 9.06 -10.68
N VAL A 92 17.10 8.97 -11.55
CA VAL A 92 16.99 9.79 -12.74
C VAL A 92 15.92 10.86 -12.64
N GLN A 93 14.94 10.65 -11.76
CA GLN A 93 13.89 11.63 -11.54
C GLN A 93 13.23 11.40 -10.18
N THR A 94 13.01 12.49 -9.45
CA THR A 94 12.20 12.52 -8.23
C THR A 94 11.04 13.47 -8.45
N ILE A 95 9.83 13.06 -8.09
CA ILE A 95 8.64 13.89 -8.17
C ILE A 95 8.06 14.05 -6.78
N ASP A 96 7.83 15.29 -6.36
CA ASP A 96 7.15 15.65 -5.13
C ASP A 96 5.64 15.62 -5.36
N LEU A 97 4.91 14.86 -4.54
CA LEU A 97 3.45 14.75 -4.56
C LEU A 97 2.75 15.94 -3.88
N GLY A 98 3.54 16.76 -3.20
CA GLY A 98 3.07 17.81 -2.29
C GLY A 98 3.09 17.35 -0.84
N ALA A 99 3.64 18.21 0.03
CA ALA A 99 3.97 17.87 1.41
C ALA A 99 2.79 17.39 2.27
N ASN A 100 1.55 17.69 1.89
CA ASN A 100 0.35 17.21 2.57
C ASN A 100 -0.07 15.78 2.19
N HIS A 101 0.42 15.24 1.07
CA HIS A 101 0.13 13.88 0.60
C HIS A 101 1.15 12.90 1.19
N GLN A 102 0.90 12.42 2.41
CA GLN A 102 1.89 11.70 3.20
C GLN A 102 1.76 10.19 3.12
N MET A 103 2.90 9.53 3.21
CA MET A 103 3.05 8.08 3.18
C MET A 103 2.62 7.52 1.82
N GLY A 104 3.44 7.75 0.79
CA GLY A 104 3.39 6.96 -0.44
C GLY A 104 3.85 5.54 -0.10
N LEU A 105 2.94 4.57 -0.17
CA LEU A 105 3.26 3.19 0.16
C LEU A 105 3.47 2.36 -1.10
N GLU A 106 2.56 1.48 -1.39
CA GLU A 106 2.70 0.46 -2.43
C GLU A 106 2.72 1.08 -3.83
N VAL A 107 3.66 0.63 -4.63
CA VAL A 107 3.75 0.92 -6.07
C VAL A 107 3.46 -0.34 -6.88
N ARG A 108 2.61 -0.23 -7.90
CA ARG A 108 2.27 -1.36 -8.77
C ARG A 108 2.36 -0.94 -10.24
N PRO A 109 3.37 -1.39 -10.97
CA PRO A 109 3.44 -1.19 -12.43
C PRO A 109 2.42 -2.08 -13.14
N ALA A 110 2.08 -1.74 -14.37
CA ALA A 110 1.35 -2.63 -15.26
C ALA A 110 2.12 -3.95 -15.45
N HIS A 111 1.39 -5.06 -15.59
CA HIS A 111 1.99 -6.37 -15.88
C HIS A 111 2.56 -6.43 -17.30
N ASP A 112 1.90 -5.77 -18.25
CA ASP A 112 2.42 -5.65 -19.60
C ASP A 112 3.62 -4.68 -19.63
N PRO A 113 4.85 -5.17 -19.84
CA PRO A 113 6.04 -4.34 -19.82
C PRO A 113 6.11 -3.32 -20.97
N ALA A 114 5.28 -3.46 -22.00
CA ALA A 114 5.17 -2.47 -23.06
C ALA A 114 4.38 -1.23 -22.63
N ARG A 115 3.61 -1.34 -21.55
CA ARG A 115 2.79 -0.26 -20.99
C ARG A 115 3.54 0.39 -19.82
N GLU A 116 4.19 1.50 -20.07
CA GLU A 116 5.01 2.19 -19.07
C GLU A 116 4.16 3.09 -18.15
N TYR A 117 3.33 2.48 -17.33
CA TYR A 117 2.56 3.16 -16.27
C TYR A 117 2.43 2.27 -15.03
N GLY A 118 1.95 2.85 -13.96
CA GLY A 118 1.59 2.14 -12.75
C GLY A 118 0.88 3.04 -11.75
N PHE A 119 0.64 2.50 -10.58
CA PHE A 119 -0.14 3.15 -9.52
C PHE A 119 0.68 3.27 -8.24
N LEU A 120 0.35 4.30 -7.45
CA LEU A 120 0.87 4.53 -6.11
C LEU A 120 -0.31 4.77 -5.17
N GLY A 121 -0.34 4.05 -4.04
CA GLY A 121 -1.24 4.31 -2.93
C GLY A 121 -0.66 5.37 -1.99
N VAL A 122 -1.44 6.40 -1.65
CA VAL A 122 -1.07 7.42 -0.66
C VAL A 122 -2.04 7.36 0.51
N VAL A 123 -1.49 7.18 1.71
CA VAL A 123 -2.25 6.87 2.92
C VAL A 123 -3.18 8.00 3.32
N VAL A 124 -2.67 9.23 3.35
CA VAL A 124 -3.45 10.36 3.88
C VAL A 124 -2.99 11.71 3.31
N ASP A 125 -3.97 12.56 3.04
CA ASP A 125 -3.81 14.00 2.89
C ASP A 125 -4.06 14.66 4.24
N THR A 126 -3.07 15.33 4.81
CA THR A 126 -3.16 15.94 6.14
C THR A 126 -4.09 17.14 6.21
N THR A 127 -4.55 17.67 5.07
CA THR A 127 -5.47 18.82 5.02
C THR A 127 -6.93 18.43 5.16
N ASN A 128 -7.30 17.23 4.72
CA ASN A 128 -8.71 16.81 4.65
C ASN A 128 -8.94 15.32 5.01
N LEU A 129 -7.89 14.60 5.40
CA LEU A 129 -7.90 13.18 5.76
C LEU A 129 -8.25 12.21 4.61
N GLU A 130 -8.22 12.64 3.38
CA GLU A 130 -8.46 11.78 2.23
C GLU A 130 -7.28 10.82 2.01
N GLY A 131 -7.57 9.60 1.61
CA GLY A 131 -6.62 8.71 0.94
C GLY A 131 -6.67 8.92 -0.57
N SER A 132 -5.68 8.46 -1.29
CA SER A 132 -5.67 8.63 -2.75
C SER A 132 -4.89 7.57 -3.50
N VAL A 133 -5.25 7.42 -4.77
CA VAL A 133 -4.49 6.66 -5.76
C VAL A 133 -3.93 7.65 -6.77
N TRP A 134 -2.66 7.46 -7.09
CA TRP A 134 -1.94 8.25 -8.07
C TRP A 134 -1.50 7.34 -9.21
N THR A 135 -1.59 7.84 -10.45
CA THR A 135 -1.12 7.12 -11.63
C THR A 135 0.12 7.80 -12.15
N TRP A 136 1.20 7.04 -12.30
CA TRP A 136 2.41 7.49 -12.96
C TRP A 136 2.53 6.85 -14.36
N TRP A 137 3.20 7.56 -15.29
CA TRP A 137 3.48 7.05 -16.62
C TRP A 137 4.75 7.68 -17.17
N ARG A 138 5.31 7.06 -18.21
CA ARG A 138 6.47 7.60 -18.92
C ARG A 138 6.05 8.10 -20.29
N GLU A 139 6.43 9.33 -20.61
CA GLU A 139 6.16 9.97 -21.89
C GLU A 139 7.32 10.91 -22.27
N GLY A 140 7.78 10.86 -23.52
CA GLY A 140 8.91 11.68 -23.99
C GLY A 140 10.22 11.46 -23.21
N GLY A 141 10.42 10.28 -22.64
CA GLY A 141 11.59 9.93 -21.81
C GLY A 141 11.54 10.45 -20.38
N LYS A 142 10.43 11.09 -19.95
CA LYS A 142 10.21 11.61 -18.59
C LYS A 142 9.09 10.86 -17.93
N PHE A 143 9.14 10.79 -16.60
CA PHE A 143 8.05 10.30 -15.79
C PHE A 143 7.13 11.43 -15.36
N HIS A 144 5.86 11.13 -15.34
CA HIS A 144 4.77 12.00 -14.91
C HIS A 144 3.96 11.27 -13.85
N ILE A 145 3.28 12.00 -12.97
CA ILE A 145 2.35 11.44 -12.00
C ILE A 145 1.21 12.41 -11.76
N GLU A 146 0.00 11.88 -11.56
CA GLU A 146 -1.16 12.69 -11.18
C GLU A 146 -2.04 11.92 -10.17
N LYS A 147 -2.74 12.64 -9.29
CA LYS A 147 -3.75 12.08 -8.42
C LYS A 147 -5.00 11.74 -9.25
N THR A 148 -5.31 10.46 -9.40
CA THR A 148 -6.36 9.98 -10.31
C THR A 148 -7.61 9.48 -9.58
N ALA A 149 -7.50 9.10 -8.30
CA ALA A 149 -8.65 8.78 -7.47
C ALA A 149 -8.47 9.33 -6.05
N THR A 150 -9.56 9.84 -5.50
CA THR A 150 -9.65 10.34 -4.12
C THR A 150 -10.61 9.48 -3.34
N ILE A 151 -10.24 9.13 -2.10
CA ILE A 151 -11.05 8.32 -1.21
C ILE A 151 -11.36 9.17 0.02
N PRO A 152 -12.63 9.58 0.22
CA PRO A 152 -12.98 10.48 1.30
C PRO A 152 -12.89 9.82 2.69
N PRO A 153 -12.62 10.61 3.75
CA PRO A 153 -12.75 10.13 5.12
C PRO A 153 -14.21 9.85 5.47
N GLU A 154 -14.41 8.99 6.46
CA GLU A 154 -15.73 8.67 6.99
C GLU A 154 -16.02 9.49 8.25
N PRO A 155 -17.06 10.34 8.28
CA PRO A 155 -17.47 11.06 9.48
C PRO A 155 -17.82 10.08 10.62
N ALA A 156 -17.37 10.40 11.83
CA ALA A 156 -17.63 9.58 13.01
C ALA A 156 -17.75 10.44 14.26
N SER A 157 -18.58 9.97 15.21
CA SER A 157 -18.72 10.63 16.50
C SER A 157 -17.50 10.34 17.40
N LYS A 158 -17.27 11.22 18.37
CA LYS A 158 -16.09 11.14 19.25
C LYS A 158 -15.95 9.80 19.98
N ASP A 159 -17.07 9.21 20.38
CA ASP A 159 -17.14 7.92 21.08
C ASP A 159 -16.80 6.71 20.18
N GLN A 160 -16.92 6.88 18.86
CA GLN A 160 -16.52 5.85 17.88
C GLN A 160 -15.03 5.91 17.55
N LEU A 161 -14.36 7.01 17.87
CA LEU A 161 -12.99 7.30 17.47
C LEU A 161 -11.96 6.95 18.56
N PRO A 162 -10.83 6.34 18.22
CA PRO A 162 -9.71 6.21 19.13
C PRO A 162 -9.16 7.60 19.50
N PRO A 163 -8.46 7.74 20.64
CA PRO A 163 -7.93 9.03 21.09
C PRO A 163 -7.21 9.82 20.00
N LEU A 164 -6.43 9.15 19.18
CA LEU A 164 -5.67 9.73 18.06
C LEU A 164 -6.54 10.49 17.05
N LEU A 165 -7.77 10.02 16.80
CA LEU A 165 -8.64 10.57 15.77
C LEU A 165 -9.75 11.48 16.31
N GLN A 166 -9.92 11.56 17.63
CA GLN A 166 -11.04 12.32 18.24
C GLN A 166 -11.07 13.80 17.88
N GLY A 167 -9.90 14.41 17.61
CA GLY A 167 -9.81 15.81 17.21
C GLY A 167 -10.26 16.10 15.79
N PHE A 168 -10.37 15.06 14.95
CA PHE A 168 -10.70 15.20 13.52
C PHE A 168 -12.17 14.96 13.21
N GLY A 169 -12.91 14.24 14.07
CA GLY A 169 -14.34 13.91 13.83
C GLY A 169 -14.57 13.02 12.62
N ALA A 170 -13.56 12.33 12.15
CA ALA A 170 -13.63 11.44 11.00
C ALA A 170 -12.55 10.35 11.05
N VAL A 171 -12.78 9.27 10.33
CA VAL A 171 -11.83 8.20 10.09
C VAL A 171 -11.23 8.39 8.70
N PRO A 172 -9.92 8.59 8.56
CA PRO A 172 -9.26 8.54 7.25
C PRO A 172 -9.36 7.13 6.65
N PRO A 173 -9.39 6.97 5.32
CA PRO A 173 -9.35 5.66 4.68
C PRO A 173 -8.14 4.84 5.09
N LEU A 174 -6.99 5.49 5.23
CA LEU A 174 -5.68 4.86 5.48
C LEU A 174 -5.43 3.79 4.40
N VAL A 175 -5.10 4.25 3.20
CA VAL A 175 -4.73 3.36 2.08
C VAL A 175 -3.41 2.69 2.42
N THR A 176 -3.46 1.38 2.69
CA THR A 176 -2.29 0.61 3.14
C THR A 176 -1.69 -0.27 2.07
N ASP A 177 -2.50 -0.70 1.11
CA ASP A 177 -2.05 -1.55 0.03
C ASP A 177 -2.88 -1.35 -1.23
N ILE A 178 -2.27 -1.58 -2.37
CA ILE A 178 -2.92 -1.64 -3.67
C ILE A 178 -2.36 -2.82 -4.45
N ASP A 179 -3.21 -3.50 -5.23
CA ASP A 179 -2.75 -4.54 -6.15
C ASP A 179 -3.54 -4.51 -7.45
N LEU A 180 -2.90 -4.94 -8.54
CA LEU A 180 -3.43 -4.87 -9.88
C LEU A 180 -3.76 -6.27 -10.39
N SER A 181 -4.94 -6.47 -10.97
CA SER A 181 -5.28 -7.74 -11.62
C SER A 181 -4.32 -8.04 -12.77
N LEU A 182 -4.05 -9.33 -13.02
CA LEU A 182 -3.04 -9.78 -13.98
C LEU A 182 -3.31 -9.29 -15.43
N ASP A 183 -4.57 -8.99 -15.74
CA ASP A 183 -5.00 -8.42 -17.04
C ASP A 183 -4.96 -6.88 -17.07
N ASP A 184 -4.42 -6.23 -16.03
CA ASP A 184 -4.31 -4.77 -15.88
C ASP A 184 -5.69 -4.03 -15.93
N LYS A 185 -6.78 -4.73 -15.65
CA LYS A 185 -8.12 -4.18 -15.78
C LYS A 185 -8.66 -3.59 -14.49
N PHE A 186 -8.35 -4.21 -13.36
CA PHE A 186 -8.85 -3.80 -12.05
C PHE A 186 -7.71 -3.52 -11.08
N LEU A 187 -7.79 -2.37 -10.41
CA LEU A 187 -6.96 -2.03 -9.27
C LEU A 187 -7.78 -2.20 -7.99
N TYR A 188 -7.24 -2.94 -7.04
CA TYR A 188 -7.83 -3.10 -5.72
C TYR A 188 -7.10 -2.22 -4.72
N VAL A 189 -7.84 -1.65 -3.77
CA VAL A 189 -7.33 -0.68 -2.81
C VAL A 189 -7.83 -1.02 -1.42
N ALA A 190 -6.91 -1.32 -0.52
CA ALA A 190 -7.18 -1.61 0.88
C ALA A 190 -7.27 -0.32 1.69
N CYS A 191 -8.44 -0.04 2.28
CA CYS A 191 -8.69 1.11 3.12
C CYS A 191 -8.84 0.64 4.58
N TRP A 192 -7.71 0.51 5.25
CA TRP A 192 -7.61 -0.10 6.58
C TRP A 192 -8.39 0.67 7.66
N GLY A 193 -8.43 2.01 7.59
CA GLY A 193 -9.14 2.83 8.57
C GLY A 193 -10.66 2.71 8.47
N THR A 194 -11.21 2.83 7.27
CA THR A 194 -12.68 2.76 7.05
C THR A 194 -13.22 1.33 6.96
N GLY A 195 -12.33 0.34 6.85
CA GLY A 195 -12.73 -1.07 6.68
C GLY A 195 -13.31 -1.36 5.30
N GLU A 196 -12.79 -0.73 4.26
CA GLU A 196 -13.30 -0.86 2.90
C GLU A 196 -12.25 -1.46 1.96
N MET A 197 -12.61 -2.50 1.21
CA MET A 197 -11.86 -2.96 0.05
C MET A 197 -12.54 -2.41 -1.19
N ARG A 198 -11.82 -1.62 -1.99
CA ARG A 198 -12.31 -1.00 -3.22
C ARG A 198 -11.76 -1.71 -4.45
N GLN A 199 -12.56 -1.76 -5.49
CA GLN A 199 -12.18 -2.21 -6.83
C GLN A 199 -12.42 -1.06 -7.81
N TYR A 200 -11.38 -0.66 -8.53
CA TYR A 200 -11.46 0.34 -9.59
C TYR A 200 -11.24 -0.31 -10.95
N ASP A 201 -12.10 0.00 -11.92
CA ASP A 201 -11.81 -0.23 -13.33
C ASP A 201 -10.74 0.77 -13.78
N VAL A 202 -9.58 0.26 -14.21
CA VAL A 202 -8.42 1.02 -14.64
C VAL A 202 -8.04 0.74 -16.09
N THR A 203 -8.99 0.30 -16.91
CA THR A 203 -8.79 0.14 -18.36
C THR A 203 -8.31 1.44 -19.01
N GLU A 204 -8.74 2.59 -18.49
CA GLU A 204 -8.13 3.90 -18.68
C GLU A 204 -7.34 4.28 -17.41
N PRO A 205 -6.02 4.01 -17.31
CA PRO A 205 -5.28 4.12 -16.05
C PRO A 205 -5.34 5.49 -15.39
N ARG A 206 -5.47 6.55 -16.17
CA ARG A 206 -5.56 7.93 -15.67
C ARG A 206 -6.99 8.38 -15.32
N LYS A 207 -7.97 7.49 -15.46
CA LYS A 207 -9.37 7.75 -15.13
C LYS A 207 -10.01 6.56 -14.43
N PRO A 208 -9.49 6.14 -13.27
CA PRO A 208 -10.05 5.04 -12.50
C PRO A 208 -11.52 5.27 -12.20
N LYS A 209 -12.34 4.24 -12.36
CA LYS A 209 -13.76 4.27 -12.05
C LYS A 209 -14.07 3.25 -10.97
N LEU A 210 -14.70 3.67 -9.87
CA LEU A 210 -15.10 2.73 -8.83
C LEU A 210 -16.09 1.71 -9.43
N ALA A 211 -15.67 0.45 -9.48
CA ALA A 211 -16.43 -0.67 -10.02
C ALA A 211 -17.18 -1.45 -8.94
N GLY A 212 -16.69 -1.39 -7.69
CA GLY A 212 -17.33 -2.03 -6.55
C GLY A 212 -16.56 -1.83 -5.26
N SER A 213 -17.21 -2.10 -4.14
CA SER A 213 -16.55 -2.16 -2.85
C SER A 213 -17.28 -3.07 -1.88
N VAL A 214 -16.56 -3.56 -0.87
CA VAL A 214 -17.11 -4.28 0.29
C VAL A 214 -16.54 -3.70 1.56
N HIS A 215 -17.32 -3.77 2.66
CA HIS A 215 -16.92 -3.28 3.96
C HIS A 215 -16.87 -4.41 4.98
N ILE A 216 -15.79 -4.44 5.77
CA ILE A 216 -15.61 -5.34 6.91
C ILE A 216 -14.67 -4.70 7.94
N GLY A 217 -14.98 -4.81 9.22
CA GLY A 217 -14.23 -4.13 10.26
C GLY A 217 -14.35 -2.60 10.16
N GLY A 218 -13.22 -1.92 10.23
CA GLY A 218 -13.11 -0.46 10.23
C GLY A 218 -13.21 0.14 11.63
N ILE A 219 -12.58 1.28 11.82
CA ILE A 219 -12.47 1.97 13.12
C ILE A 219 -13.85 2.34 13.69
N ALA A 220 -14.69 3.00 12.86
CA ALA A 220 -16.01 3.44 13.29
C ALA A 220 -17.11 2.45 12.93
N ARG A 221 -17.10 1.86 11.75
CA ARG A 221 -18.16 0.96 11.27
C ARG A 221 -18.20 -0.35 12.02
N ARG A 222 -17.07 -0.95 12.32
CA ARG A 222 -16.94 -2.26 13.01
C ARG A 222 -17.81 -3.34 12.38
N LYS A 223 -17.86 -3.35 11.05
CA LYS A 223 -18.73 -4.27 10.30
C LYS A 223 -18.30 -5.71 10.50
N VAL A 224 -19.24 -6.56 10.90
CA VAL A 224 -19.01 -8.00 11.09
C VAL A 224 -18.94 -8.73 9.75
N HIS A 225 -18.26 -9.86 9.72
CA HIS A 225 -18.21 -10.77 8.58
C HIS A 225 -19.61 -11.43 8.33
N PRO A 226 -19.94 -11.81 7.08
CA PRO A 226 -21.22 -12.48 6.79
C PRO A 226 -21.49 -13.78 7.55
N ASN A 227 -20.44 -14.45 8.08
CA ASN A 227 -20.60 -15.61 8.95
C ASN A 227 -20.91 -15.25 10.43
N GLY A 228 -21.03 -13.97 10.75
CA GLY A 228 -21.32 -13.47 12.10
C GLY A 228 -20.09 -13.24 12.99
N LYS A 229 -18.88 -13.55 12.54
CA LYS A 229 -17.65 -13.30 13.31
C LYS A 229 -17.31 -11.82 13.30
N VAL A 230 -16.78 -11.33 14.43
CA VAL A 230 -16.26 -9.96 14.55
C VAL A 230 -14.91 -9.88 13.86
N TYR A 231 -14.78 -8.92 12.97
CA TYR A 231 -13.53 -8.59 12.30
C TYR A 231 -13.00 -7.27 12.87
N ALA A 232 -11.94 -7.34 13.66
CA ALA A 232 -11.22 -6.16 14.14
C ALA A 232 -10.15 -5.77 13.12
N GLY A 233 -9.81 -4.48 13.05
CA GLY A 233 -8.96 -3.97 11.97
C GLY A 233 -9.76 -3.65 10.70
N GLY A 234 -9.08 -3.54 9.59
CA GLY A 234 -9.65 -3.33 8.26
C GLY A 234 -8.80 -4.04 7.20
N PRO A 235 -9.17 -4.00 5.92
CA PRO A 235 -8.32 -4.50 4.84
C PRO A 235 -6.95 -3.83 4.90
N GLN A 236 -5.89 -4.63 5.06
CA GLN A 236 -4.54 -4.11 5.24
C GLN A 236 -3.63 -4.49 4.08
N MET A 237 -3.07 -5.71 4.03
CA MET A 237 -2.39 -6.22 2.83
C MET A 237 -3.36 -7.09 2.05
N LEU A 238 -3.36 -6.93 0.75
CA LEU A 238 -4.24 -7.68 -0.14
C LEU A 238 -3.45 -8.54 -1.12
N GLU A 239 -4.09 -9.56 -1.64
CA GLU A 239 -3.55 -10.40 -2.68
C GLU A 239 -4.66 -10.92 -3.59
N ILE A 240 -4.41 -10.95 -4.89
CA ILE A 240 -5.38 -11.36 -5.90
C ILE A 240 -4.95 -12.71 -6.48
N SER A 241 -5.89 -13.65 -6.57
CA SER A 241 -5.62 -14.90 -7.27
C SER A 241 -5.33 -14.64 -8.76
N ARG A 242 -4.42 -15.42 -9.34
CA ARG A 242 -3.98 -15.30 -10.73
C ARG A 242 -5.14 -15.30 -11.75
N ASP A 243 -6.24 -15.98 -11.44
CA ASP A 243 -7.45 -15.97 -12.27
C ASP A 243 -8.31 -14.70 -12.11
N GLY A 244 -7.93 -13.78 -11.23
CA GLY A 244 -8.61 -12.52 -10.96
C GLY A 244 -9.97 -12.64 -10.27
N LYS A 245 -10.34 -13.83 -9.77
CA LYS A 245 -11.70 -14.10 -9.25
C LYS A 245 -11.83 -13.97 -7.74
N ARG A 246 -10.72 -13.93 -7.02
CA ARG A 246 -10.69 -13.90 -5.55
C ARG A 246 -9.67 -12.87 -5.08
N VAL A 247 -10.08 -12.08 -4.12
CA VAL A 247 -9.23 -11.09 -3.45
C VAL A 247 -9.20 -11.45 -1.97
N TYR A 248 -8.02 -11.66 -1.46
CA TYR A 248 -7.74 -12.01 -0.07
C TYR A 248 -7.13 -10.80 0.63
N TRP A 249 -7.36 -10.66 1.93
CA TRP A 249 -6.65 -9.63 2.70
C TRP A 249 -6.54 -9.96 4.17
N THR A 250 -5.51 -9.40 4.79
CA THR A 250 -5.23 -9.44 6.22
C THR A 250 -5.85 -8.24 6.92
N ASN A 251 -5.86 -8.25 8.26
CA ASN A 251 -6.54 -7.22 9.05
C ASN A 251 -5.61 -6.34 9.90
N SER A 252 -4.33 -6.66 9.97
CA SER A 252 -3.37 -6.04 10.88
C SER A 252 -2.22 -5.38 10.13
N LEU A 253 -1.91 -4.15 10.46
CA LEU A 253 -0.68 -3.52 10.00
C LEU A 253 0.51 -4.09 10.79
N TYR A 254 0.61 -3.76 12.07
CA TYR A 254 1.43 -4.39 13.11
C TYR A 254 1.09 -3.77 14.47
N SER A 255 1.48 -4.44 15.56
CA SER A 255 0.92 -4.20 16.88
C SER A 255 0.97 -2.76 17.38
N THR A 256 2.03 -2.00 17.13
CA THR A 256 2.14 -0.62 17.61
C THR A 256 1.13 0.32 16.93
N TRP A 257 0.92 0.16 15.62
CA TRP A 257 -0.09 0.91 14.88
C TRP A 257 -1.51 0.40 15.18
N ASP A 258 -1.70 -0.93 15.18
CA ASP A 258 -2.99 -1.53 15.52
C ASP A 258 -3.52 -1.00 16.86
N ASN A 259 -2.67 -0.93 17.89
CA ASN A 259 -3.06 -0.48 19.23
C ASN A 259 -3.45 1.00 19.29
N GLN A 260 -2.92 1.84 18.40
CA GLN A 260 -3.28 3.25 18.32
C GLN A 260 -4.64 3.47 17.64
N PHE A 261 -4.93 2.71 16.58
CA PHE A 261 -6.14 2.87 15.77
C PHE A 261 -7.28 1.94 16.22
N TYR A 262 -6.96 0.78 16.79
CA TYR A 262 -7.89 -0.24 17.26
C TYR A 262 -7.53 -0.65 18.72
N PRO A 263 -7.78 0.23 19.71
CA PRO A 263 -7.33 0.00 21.10
C PRO A 263 -7.89 -1.26 21.76
N ALA A 264 -8.99 -1.81 21.24
CA ALA A 264 -9.55 -3.07 21.70
C ALA A 264 -8.76 -4.31 21.24
N GLY A 265 -7.73 -4.12 20.41
CA GLY A 265 -6.90 -5.16 19.84
C GLY A 265 -7.38 -5.64 18.47
N VAL A 266 -6.44 -6.24 17.73
CA VAL A 266 -6.68 -6.81 16.39
C VAL A 266 -6.22 -8.27 16.39
N PRO A 267 -7.09 -9.23 16.75
CA PRO A 267 -6.80 -10.66 16.55
C PRO A 267 -6.56 -10.95 15.08
N GLY A 268 -5.48 -11.66 14.76
CA GLY A 268 -5.11 -11.97 13.38
C GLY A 268 -6.23 -12.72 12.65
N ALA A 269 -6.65 -12.18 11.52
CA ALA A 269 -7.65 -12.79 10.66
C ALA A 269 -7.36 -12.52 9.19
N GLU A 270 -7.78 -13.46 8.34
CA GLU A 270 -7.76 -13.33 6.90
C GLU A 270 -9.14 -13.63 6.34
N VAL A 271 -9.56 -12.86 5.38
CA VAL A 271 -10.84 -12.99 4.69
C VAL A 271 -10.67 -12.88 3.18
N MET A 272 -11.72 -13.21 2.44
CA MET A 272 -11.72 -13.22 0.99
C MET A 272 -13.02 -12.60 0.45
N ALA A 273 -12.92 -11.99 -0.71
CA ALA A 273 -14.08 -11.65 -1.54
C ALA A 273 -13.98 -12.30 -2.93
N HIS A 274 -15.13 -12.63 -3.47
CA HIS A 274 -15.26 -12.95 -4.89
C HIS A 274 -15.26 -11.65 -5.70
N ALA A 275 -14.43 -11.60 -6.74
CA ALA A 275 -14.35 -10.49 -7.68
C ALA A 275 -15.10 -10.84 -8.97
N ASN A 276 -16.02 -9.97 -9.35
CA ASN A 276 -16.76 -10.12 -10.60
C ASN A 276 -15.93 -9.59 -11.79
N PRO A 277 -15.76 -10.34 -12.88
CA PRO A 277 -15.02 -9.89 -14.07
C PRO A 277 -15.61 -8.63 -14.74
N SER A 278 -16.87 -8.31 -14.46
CA SER A 278 -17.53 -7.10 -14.94
C SER A 278 -17.55 -5.95 -13.93
N GLY A 279 -16.88 -6.12 -12.80
CA GLY A 279 -16.88 -5.20 -11.66
C GLY A 279 -17.85 -5.63 -10.57
N GLY A 280 -17.44 -5.41 -9.34
CA GLY A 280 -18.15 -5.79 -8.12
C GLY A 280 -17.38 -6.76 -7.24
N LEU A 281 -17.59 -6.65 -5.94
CA LEU A 281 -16.99 -7.50 -4.90
C LEU A 281 -18.08 -8.07 -4.00
N GLU A 282 -17.93 -9.31 -3.59
CA GLU A 282 -18.83 -9.97 -2.63
C GLU A 282 -18.00 -10.74 -1.59
N LEU A 283 -18.18 -10.43 -0.29
CA LEU A 283 -17.49 -11.14 0.80
C LEU A 283 -17.90 -12.63 0.81
N ALA A 284 -16.93 -13.50 0.78
CA ALA A 284 -17.13 -14.94 0.85
C ALA A 284 -17.53 -15.34 2.27
N LYS A 285 -18.77 -15.80 2.45
CA LYS A 285 -19.33 -16.17 3.73
C LYS A 285 -18.61 -17.36 4.39
N ASP A 286 -18.10 -18.26 3.61
CA ASP A 286 -17.47 -19.54 4.01
C ASP A 286 -15.95 -19.46 4.13
N TYR A 287 -15.33 -18.31 3.83
CA TYR A 287 -13.89 -18.13 3.97
C TYR A 287 -13.55 -17.27 5.19
N TRP A 288 -12.83 -17.85 6.11
CA TRP A 288 -12.30 -17.19 7.31
C TRP A 288 -11.12 -17.98 7.86
N VAL A 289 -9.97 -17.34 7.97
CA VAL A 289 -8.80 -17.90 8.67
C VAL A 289 -8.59 -17.12 9.96
N SER A 290 -8.38 -17.83 11.06
CA SER A 290 -8.04 -17.24 12.37
C SER A 290 -6.65 -17.68 12.77
N PHE A 291 -5.95 -16.84 13.48
CA PHE A 291 -4.60 -17.11 13.98
C PHE A 291 -4.62 -17.19 15.52
N PRO A 292 -3.70 -17.94 16.14
CA PRO A 292 -3.60 -18.02 17.60
C PRO A 292 -3.40 -16.65 18.24
N ASP A 293 -3.79 -16.52 19.52
CA ASP A 293 -3.60 -15.29 20.27
C ASP A 293 -2.13 -14.82 20.27
N GLY A 294 -1.94 -13.53 20.08
CA GLY A 294 -0.61 -12.93 19.98
C GLY A 294 0.00 -12.93 18.56
N TYR A 295 -0.56 -13.69 17.63
CA TYR A 295 -0.16 -13.67 16.23
C TYR A 295 -0.96 -12.62 15.43
N ARG A 296 -0.29 -12.02 14.48
CA ARG A 296 -0.87 -11.09 13.51
C ARG A 296 -0.64 -11.59 12.10
N THR A 297 -1.54 -11.26 11.20
CA THR A 297 -1.37 -11.52 9.77
C THR A 297 -0.92 -10.24 9.09
N HIS A 298 0.09 -10.31 8.25
CA HIS A 298 0.54 -9.14 7.49
C HIS A 298 0.41 -9.36 5.99
N GLN A 299 0.95 -10.45 5.46
CA GLN A 299 0.96 -10.68 4.01
C GLN A 299 0.48 -12.08 3.66
N ILE A 300 -0.14 -12.20 2.49
CA ILE A 300 -0.61 -13.45 1.90
C ILE A 300 0.26 -13.76 0.68
N ARG A 301 0.49 -15.05 0.47
CA ARG A 301 1.05 -15.58 -0.79
C ARG A 301 0.29 -16.83 -1.16
N LEU A 302 -0.10 -16.95 -2.42
CA LEU A 302 -0.86 -18.08 -2.91
C LEU A 302 0.07 -19.12 -3.53
N GLU A 303 -0.18 -20.38 -3.21
CA GLU A 303 0.52 -21.49 -3.86
C GLU A 303 0.27 -21.47 -5.37
N GLY A 304 1.33 -21.61 -6.17
CA GLY A 304 1.24 -21.55 -7.63
C GLY A 304 1.26 -20.13 -8.23
N GLY A 305 1.39 -19.11 -7.37
CA GLY A 305 1.49 -17.70 -7.79
C GLY A 305 0.19 -16.92 -7.63
N ASP A 306 0.33 -15.62 -7.65
CA ASP A 306 -0.72 -14.63 -7.48
C ASP A 306 -0.42 -13.40 -8.34
N CYS A 307 -1.29 -12.40 -8.35
CA CYS A 307 -1.10 -11.22 -9.21
C CYS A 307 0.12 -10.39 -8.79
N SER A 308 0.41 -10.26 -7.49
CA SER A 308 1.58 -9.49 -7.07
C SER A 308 2.90 -10.22 -7.38
N THR A 309 2.94 -11.54 -7.26
CA THR A 309 4.10 -12.34 -7.69
C THR A 309 4.31 -12.24 -9.20
N ASP A 310 3.25 -12.13 -9.97
CA ASP A 310 3.28 -12.01 -11.42
C ASP A 310 3.42 -10.56 -11.92
N SER A 311 3.40 -9.57 -11.02
CA SER A 311 3.62 -8.14 -11.33
C SER A 311 5.09 -7.83 -11.66
N PHE A 312 5.81 -8.75 -12.25
CA PHE A 312 7.18 -8.56 -12.68
C PHE A 312 7.24 -8.40 -14.19
N CYS A 313 7.75 -7.26 -14.62
CA CYS A 313 8.05 -7.04 -16.02
C CYS A 313 9.34 -7.77 -16.42
N TYR A 314 9.24 -9.10 -16.56
CA TYR A 314 10.37 -9.88 -17.04
C TYR A 314 10.51 -9.77 -18.55
N PRO A 315 11.75 -9.81 -19.08
CA PRO A 315 11.94 -9.97 -20.52
C PRO A 315 11.28 -11.28 -20.95
N SER A 316 10.57 -11.27 -22.07
CA SER A 316 10.13 -12.51 -22.71
C SER A 316 11.35 -13.40 -22.98
N ALA A 317 11.30 -14.64 -22.57
CA ALA A 317 12.32 -15.63 -22.85
C ALA A 317 12.48 -15.87 -24.36
#